data_2a4c83722ffcdebc7653b37d742e538a
#
_entry.id   2a4c83722ffcdebc7653b37d742e538a
#
_cell.length_a   1.000
_cell.length_b   1.000
_cell.length_c   1.000
_cell.angle_alpha   90.00
_cell.angle_beta   90.00
_cell.angle_gamma   90.00
#
_symmetry.space_group_name_H-M   'P 1'
#
loop_
_entity.id
_entity.type
_entity.pdbx_description
1 polymer ?
#
loop_
_entity_poly.entity_id
_entity_poly.type
_entity_poly.pdbx_seq_one_letter_code
_entity_poly.pdbx_strand_id
1 'polypeptide(L)'
;MAIGTHLLRHKRAPRTALLWAIAIAAVALAALGGRAISAQDKYTVQVPGGLAFSEFRGYEDWQTVAVSQTEGALAVILANPTMIDAYRAGIPGNGEPFPDGSKMAKIHWKPEKSAEAPDPTTRIPGTLHDVDFMVRDSKRFTDSGRWGWGAFNYDATTDTFTPATLADQPPQGNDAKCGFACHTIVAKKDYVFTAYPKR
;
A
#
# COMPACT_ATOMS: atom_id res chain seq x y z
N MET A 1 83.33 29.41 13.53
CA MET A 1 82.18 29.09 12.69
C MET A 1 81.39 28.02 13.39
N ALA A 2 80.36 28.38 14.18
CA ALA A 2 79.61 27.46 15.02
C ALA A 2 78.23 27.27 14.37
N ILE A 3 77.93 26.05 14.00
CA ILE A 3 76.60 25.64 13.42
C ILE A 3 75.68 25.26 14.56
N GLY A 4 74.67 26.11 14.81
CA GLY A 4 73.64 25.83 15.80
C GLY A 4 72.60 24.88 15.27
N THR A 5 72.51 23.72 15.85
CA THR A 5 71.43 22.72 15.59
C THR A 5 70.19 23.09 16.42
N HIS A 6 69.13 23.55 15.73
CA HIS A 6 67.81 23.74 16.32
C HIS A 6 67.08 22.40 16.46
N LEU A 7 66.97 21.87 17.67
CA LEU A 7 66.13 20.74 18.03
C LEU A 7 64.66 21.17 18.07
N LEU A 8 63.88 20.72 17.10
CA LEU A 8 62.39 20.86 17.12
C LEU A 8 61.80 19.97 18.24
N ARG A 9 61.36 20.62 19.29
CA ARG A 9 60.71 19.99 20.45
C ARG A 9 59.25 19.70 20.11
N HIS A 10 58.96 18.47 19.68
CA HIS A 10 57.56 18.01 19.50
C HIS A 10 56.84 18.01 20.85
N LYS A 11 55.94 18.96 21.03
CA LYS A 11 55.01 18.98 22.16
C LYS A 11 54.00 17.84 22.01
N ARG A 12 54.11 16.80 22.82
CA ARG A 12 53.09 15.73 22.87
C ARG A 12 51.83 16.32 23.45
N ALA A 13 50.70 16.18 22.74
CA ALA A 13 49.39 16.58 23.25
C ALA A 13 49.06 15.79 24.53
N PRO A 14 48.45 16.43 25.53
CA PRO A 14 48.14 15.75 26.79
C PRO A 14 47.09 14.62 26.51
N ARG A 15 47.36 13.47 27.14
CA ARG A 15 46.49 12.25 26.98
C ARG A 15 45.00 12.55 27.28
N THR A 16 44.72 13.56 28.09
CA THR A 16 43.36 14.02 28.38
C THR A 16 42.65 14.61 27.16
N ALA A 17 43.37 15.37 26.30
CA ALA A 17 42.76 15.94 25.07
C ALA A 17 42.36 14.89 24.06
N LEU A 18 43.11 13.79 23.98
CA LEU A 18 42.78 12.65 23.12
C LEU A 18 41.50 11.90 23.62
N LEU A 19 41.38 11.72 24.93
CA LEU A 19 40.19 11.07 25.53
C LEU A 19 38.93 11.91 25.32
N TRP A 20 39.00 13.22 25.43
CA TRP A 20 37.86 14.11 25.14
C TRP A 20 37.48 14.10 23.67
N ALA A 21 38.40 14.05 22.75
CA ALA A 21 38.16 13.97 21.32
C ALA A 21 37.46 12.65 20.94
N ILE A 22 37.83 11.53 21.53
CA ILE A 22 37.18 10.24 21.33
C ILE A 22 35.78 10.21 21.92
N ALA A 23 35.56 10.80 23.08
CA ALA A 23 34.23 10.90 23.71
C ALA A 23 33.27 11.77 22.88
N ILE A 24 33.72 12.89 22.33
CA ILE A 24 32.91 13.76 21.46
C ILE A 24 32.58 13.06 20.13
N ALA A 25 33.52 12.32 19.54
CA ALA A 25 33.29 11.55 18.32
C ALA A 25 32.26 10.43 18.54
N ALA A 26 32.31 9.74 19.67
CA ALA A 26 31.35 8.70 20.02
C ALA A 26 29.93 9.25 20.22
N VAL A 27 29.79 10.41 20.85
CA VAL A 27 28.50 11.08 21.01
C VAL A 27 27.96 11.60 19.68
N ALA A 28 28.82 12.11 18.79
CA ALA A 28 28.43 12.56 17.45
C ALA A 28 27.97 11.37 16.56
N LEU A 29 28.62 10.21 16.64
CA LEU A 29 28.18 8.99 15.95
C LEU A 29 26.85 8.46 16.50
N ALA A 30 26.60 8.55 17.80
CA ALA A 30 25.32 8.16 18.40
C ALA A 30 24.19 9.13 18.04
N ALA A 31 24.49 10.42 17.85
CA ALA A 31 23.51 11.40 17.39
C ALA A 31 23.19 11.31 15.88
N LEU A 32 24.15 10.81 15.08
CA LEU A 32 23.99 10.52 13.65
C LEU A 32 23.42 9.12 13.38
N GLY A 33 23.28 8.27 14.42
CA GLY A 33 22.46 7.07 14.41
C GLY A 33 21.02 7.50 14.24
N GLY A 34 20.68 8.02 13.04
CA GLY A 34 19.32 8.28 12.63
C GLY A 34 18.52 7.04 12.98
N ARG A 35 17.40 7.21 13.68
CA ARG A 35 16.38 6.18 13.78
C ARG A 35 16.13 5.75 12.35
N ALA A 36 16.66 4.60 11.94
CA ALA A 36 16.12 3.89 10.82
C ALA A 36 14.67 3.60 11.24
N ILE A 37 13.76 4.45 10.84
CA ILE A 37 12.34 4.13 10.84
C ILE A 37 12.33 2.96 9.87
N SER A 38 12.26 1.74 10.39
CA SER A 38 12.02 0.56 9.58
C SER A 38 10.72 0.83 8.87
N ALA A 39 10.77 1.00 7.54
CA ALA A 39 9.56 1.11 6.75
C ALA A 39 8.63 -0.04 7.13
N GLN A 40 7.37 0.24 7.35
CA GLN A 40 6.41 -0.80 7.66
C GLN A 40 6.39 -1.83 6.52
N ASP A 41 6.57 -3.10 6.84
CA ASP A 41 6.17 -4.14 5.90
C ASP A 41 4.65 -4.18 5.83
N LYS A 42 4.06 -3.57 4.80
CA LYS A 42 2.60 -3.53 4.60
C LYS A 42 1.93 -4.90 4.63
N TYR A 43 2.68 -5.94 4.32
CA TYR A 43 2.16 -7.31 4.34
C TYR A 43 2.02 -7.91 5.74
N THR A 44 2.43 -7.20 6.78
CA THR A 44 2.14 -7.55 8.18
C THR A 44 0.81 -6.98 8.66
N VAL A 45 0.19 -6.07 7.90
CA VAL A 45 -1.08 -5.46 8.28
C VAL A 45 -2.22 -6.44 8.04
N GLN A 46 -3.06 -6.59 9.04
CA GLN A 46 -4.23 -7.47 9.01
C GLN A 46 -5.41 -6.83 9.70
N VAL A 47 -6.59 -6.94 9.09
CA VAL A 47 -7.85 -6.67 9.79
C VAL A 47 -8.08 -7.80 10.79
N PRO A 48 -8.28 -7.53 12.09
CA PRO A 48 -8.53 -8.58 13.08
C PRO A 48 -9.69 -9.48 12.67
N GLY A 49 -9.42 -10.80 12.49
CA GLY A 49 -10.39 -11.77 12.00
C GLY A 49 -10.85 -11.61 10.54
N GLY A 50 -10.37 -10.58 9.84
CA GLY A 50 -10.68 -10.26 8.45
C GLY A 50 -9.57 -10.63 7.48
N LEU A 51 -9.43 -9.84 6.40
CA LEU A 51 -8.40 -10.04 5.39
C LEU A 51 -7.04 -9.52 5.86
N ALA A 52 -5.99 -10.24 5.50
CA ALA A 52 -4.62 -9.77 5.64
C ALA A 52 -4.15 -9.11 4.34
N PHE A 53 -3.40 -8.03 4.44
CA PHE A 53 -2.77 -7.38 3.29
C PHE A 53 -1.89 -8.36 2.50
N SER A 54 -1.26 -9.31 3.19
CA SER A 54 -0.42 -10.36 2.61
C SER A 54 -1.17 -11.30 1.65
N GLU A 55 -2.49 -11.42 1.77
CA GLU A 55 -3.30 -12.23 0.84
C GLU A 55 -3.30 -11.66 -0.59
N PHE A 56 -2.90 -10.40 -0.74
CA PHE A 56 -2.88 -9.65 -2.01
C PHE A 56 -1.47 -9.32 -2.48
N ARG A 57 -0.45 -10.01 -1.98
CA ARG A 57 0.95 -9.79 -2.36
C ARG A 57 1.12 -9.79 -3.88
N GLY A 58 1.82 -8.78 -4.39
CA GLY A 58 2.05 -8.59 -5.83
C GLY A 58 0.88 -7.96 -6.58
N TYR A 59 -0.11 -7.38 -5.87
CA TYR A 59 -1.27 -6.73 -6.50
C TYR A 59 -0.88 -5.57 -7.42
N GLU A 60 0.26 -4.97 -7.19
CA GLU A 60 0.78 -3.86 -7.99
C GLU A 60 1.06 -4.27 -9.45
N ASP A 61 1.39 -5.55 -9.65
CA ASP A 61 1.69 -6.13 -10.96
C ASP A 61 0.46 -6.75 -11.64
N TRP A 62 -0.73 -6.66 -11.02
CA TRP A 62 -1.94 -7.21 -11.60
C TRP A 62 -2.44 -6.37 -12.77
N GLN A 63 -3.24 -7.00 -13.61
CA GLN A 63 -3.75 -6.34 -14.82
C GLN A 63 -4.87 -5.34 -14.49
N THR A 64 -4.78 -4.15 -15.04
CA THR A 64 -5.83 -3.13 -14.92
C THR A 64 -7.12 -3.64 -15.56
N VAL A 65 -8.23 -3.54 -14.83
CA VAL A 65 -9.59 -3.84 -15.32
C VAL A 65 -10.34 -2.57 -15.67
N ALA A 66 -10.25 -1.56 -14.81
CA ALA A 66 -10.95 -0.30 -14.99
C ALA A 66 -10.21 0.86 -14.35
N VAL A 67 -10.59 2.05 -14.75
CA VAL A 67 -10.23 3.31 -14.08
C VAL A 67 -11.53 4.00 -13.69
N SER A 68 -11.58 4.63 -12.55
CA SER A 68 -12.72 5.45 -12.13
C SER A 68 -12.25 6.75 -11.51
N GLN A 69 -13.05 7.79 -11.69
CA GLN A 69 -12.75 9.10 -11.13
C GLN A 69 -14.02 9.69 -10.51
N THR A 70 -13.86 10.26 -9.33
CA THR A 70 -14.83 11.14 -8.69
C THR A 70 -14.16 12.51 -8.45
N GLU A 71 -14.86 13.45 -7.84
CA GLU A 71 -14.27 14.72 -7.45
C GLU A 71 -13.10 14.54 -6.46
N GLY A 72 -13.23 13.60 -5.53
CA GLY A 72 -12.26 13.37 -4.45
C GLY A 72 -11.27 12.23 -4.68
N ALA A 73 -11.45 11.39 -5.70
CA ALA A 73 -10.63 10.21 -5.90
C ALA A 73 -10.42 9.85 -7.37
N LEU A 74 -9.19 9.54 -7.71
CA LEU A 74 -8.81 8.84 -8.94
C LEU A 74 -8.42 7.41 -8.55
N ALA A 75 -9.03 6.42 -9.19
CA ALA A 75 -8.77 5.03 -8.83
C ALA A 75 -8.47 4.16 -10.04
N VAL A 76 -7.57 3.21 -9.86
CA VAL A 76 -7.36 2.08 -10.77
C VAL A 76 -7.86 0.80 -10.10
N ILE A 77 -8.48 -0.06 -10.89
CA ILE A 77 -8.97 -1.36 -10.45
C ILE A 77 -8.16 -2.42 -11.16
N LEU A 78 -7.48 -3.23 -10.38
CA LEU A 78 -6.61 -4.32 -10.83
C LEU A 78 -7.24 -5.66 -10.50
N ALA A 79 -6.95 -6.68 -11.31
CA ALA A 79 -7.38 -8.04 -11.04
C ALA A 79 -6.23 -9.03 -11.27
N ASN A 80 -6.19 -10.08 -10.45
CA ASN A 80 -5.21 -11.14 -10.57
C ASN A 80 -5.45 -12.02 -11.82
N PRO A 81 -4.47 -12.83 -12.23
CA PRO A 81 -4.59 -13.68 -13.42
C PRO A 81 -5.84 -14.56 -13.44
N THR A 82 -6.19 -15.17 -12.31
CA THR A 82 -7.40 -16.01 -12.19
C THR A 82 -8.67 -15.26 -12.58
N MET A 83 -8.82 -14.03 -12.09
CA MET A 83 -9.99 -13.21 -12.41
C MET A 83 -9.96 -12.68 -13.85
N ILE A 84 -8.79 -12.34 -14.36
CA ILE A 84 -8.63 -11.90 -15.76
C ILE A 84 -9.02 -13.03 -16.73
N ASP A 85 -8.62 -14.25 -16.46
CA ASP A 85 -8.99 -15.40 -17.31
C ASP A 85 -10.51 -15.67 -17.26
N ALA A 86 -11.13 -15.49 -16.08
CA ALA A 86 -12.57 -15.56 -15.94
C ALA A 86 -13.30 -14.48 -16.78
N TYR A 87 -12.83 -13.25 -16.76
CA TYR A 87 -13.37 -12.19 -17.62
C TYR A 87 -13.25 -12.54 -19.11
N ARG A 88 -12.13 -13.09 -19.53
CA ARG A 88 -11.92 -13.51 -20.93
C ARG A 88 -12.85 -14.67 -21.32
N ALA A 89 -13.23 -15.51 -20.37
CA ALA A 89 -14.23 -16.56 -20.54
C ALA A 89 -15.68 -16.05 -20.54
N GLY A 90 -15.88 -14.73 -20.37
CA GLY A 90 -17.21 -14.11 -20.41
C GLY A 90 -17.89 -13.94 -19.05
N ILE A 91 -17.23 -14.29 -17.96
CA ILE A 91 -17.75 -14.10 -16.60
C ILE A 91 -17.70 -12.61 -16.22
N PRO A 92 -18.68 -12.06 -15.54
CA PRO A 92 -19.95 -12.66 -15.10
C PRO A 92 -21.09 -12.50 -16.14
N GLY A 93 -20.77 -12.06 -17.37
CA GLY A 93 -21.78 -11.76 -18.40
C GLY A 93 -22.55 -13.00 -18.88
N ASN A 94 -21.95 -14.18 -18.75
CA ASN A 94 -22.58 -15.48 -19.06
C ASN A 94 -23.41 -16.05 -17.90
N GLY A 95 -23.54 -15.33 -16.78
CA GLY A 95 -24.26 -15.76 -15.60
C GLY A 95 -23.48 -16.66 -14.63
N GLU A 96 -22.27 -17.06 -14.98
CA GLU A 96 -21.42 -17.85 -14.11
C GLU A 96 -20.69 -16.96 -13.07
N PRO A 97 -20.47 -17.48 -11.86
CA PRO A 97 -19.68 -16.76 -10.85
C PRO A 97 -18.19 -16.83 -11.15
N PHE A 98 -17.45 -15.85 -10.64
CA PHE A 98 -15.98 -15.91 -10.67
C PHE A 98 -15.48 -17.15 -9.91
N PRO A 99 -14.37 -17.76 -10.32
CA PRO A 99 -13.78 -18.89 -9.59
C PRO A 99 -13.17 -18.44 -8.26
N ASP A 100 -13.09 -19.36 -7.29
CA ASP A 100 -12.36 -19.13 -6.05
C ASP A 100 -10.90 -18.77 -6.35
N GLY A 101 -10.35 -17.87 -5.57
CA GLY A 101 -9.03 -17.28 -5.81
C GLY A 101 -9.05 -16.07 -6.74
N SER A 102 -10.19 -15.67 -7.31
CA SER A 102 -10.33 -14.38 -7.99
C SER A 102 -10.12 -13.25 -7.00
N LYS A 103 -9.27 -12.28 -7.35
CA LYS A 103 -8.92 -11.16 -6.48
C LYS A 103 -8.91 -9.85 -7.25
N MET A 104 -9.31 -8.78 -6.57
CA MET A 104 -9.21 -7.41 -7.07
C MET A 104 -8.53 -6.52 -6.04
N ALA A 105 -7.84 -5.52 -6.55
CA ALA A 105 -7.35 -4.38 -5.78
C ALA A 105 -7.87 -3.09 -6.42
N LYS A 106 -8.38 -2.19 -5.62
CA LYS A 106 -8.75 -0.84 -6.06
C LYS A 106 -7.88 0.16 -5.30
N ILE A 107 -7.02 0.84 -6.03
CA ILE A 107 -6.05 1.79 -5.48
C ILE A 107 -6.61 3.18 -5.69
N HIS A 108 -6.72 3.97 -4.63
CA HIS A 108 -7.24 5.33 -4.66
C HIS A 108 -6.15 6.35 -4.39
N TRP A 109 -6.10 7.38 -5.23
CA TRP A 109 -5.26 8.55 -5.05
C TRP A 109 -6.12 9.81 -5.01
N LYS A 110 -5.63 10.82 -4.32
CA LYS A 110 -6.13 12.18 -4.50
C LYS A 110 -5.83 12.61 -5.94
N PRO A 111 -6.84 13.05 -6.72
CA PRO A 111 -6.58 13.50 -8.08
C PRO A 111 -5.84 14.84 -8.05
N GLU A 112 -4.74 14.93 -8.76
CA GLU A 112 -3.97 16.14 -8.94
C GLU A 112 -4.05 16.64 -10.37
N LYS A 113 -3.96 17.96 -10.55
CA LYS A 113 -3.92 18.56 -11.88
C LYS A 113 -2.53 18.33 -12.47
N SER A 114 -2.46 17.80 -13.67
CA SER A 114 -1.18 17.70 -14.37
C SER A 114 -0.67 19.10 -14.74
N ALA A 115 0.59 19.39 -14.37
CA ALA A 115 1.26 20.63 -14.79
C ALA A 115 1.82 20.54 -16.22
N GLU A 116 2.02 19.33 -16.73
CA GLU A 116 2.70 19.06 -18.00
C GLU A 116 1.75 18.67 -19.14
N ALA A 117 0.53 18.23 -18.79
CA ALA A 117 -0.43 17.82 -19.81
C ALA A 117 -0.93 19.02 -20.61
N PRO A 118 -1.04 18.89 -21.95
CA PRO A 118 -1.55 19.96 -22.81
C PRO A 118 -3.02 20.29 -22.54
N ASP A 119 -3.82 19.31 -22.08
CA ASP A 119 -5.20 19.53 -21.65
C ASP A 119 -5.21 19.93 -20.15
N PRO A 120 -5.70 21.15 -19.83
CA PRO A 120 -5.71 21.66 -18.45
C PRO A 120 -6.67 20.91 -17.52
N THR A 121 -7.53 20.06 -18.05
CA THR A 121 -8.45 19.23 -17.26
C THR A 121 -7.84 17.87 -16.86
N THR A 122 -6.65 17.53 -17.39
CA THR A 122 -5.98 16.26 -17.10
C THR A 122 -5.73 16.12 -15.61
N ARG A 123 -6.13 14.98 -15.08
CA ARG A 123 -5.88 14.56 -13.70
C ARG A 123 -4.92 13.38 -13.69
N ILE A 124 -4.00 13.42 -12.76
CA ILE A 124 -3.01 12.37 -12.50
C ILE A 124 -3.14 11.89 -11.06
N PRO A 125 -2.66 10.66 -10.75
CA PRO A 125 -2.55 10.20 -9.38
C PRO A 125 -1.61 11.12 -8.58
N GLY A 126 -2.12 11.66 -7.48
CA GLY A 126 -1.35 12.38 -6.47
C GLY A 126 -1.07 11.48 -5.26
N THR A 127 -1.29 11.99 -4.07
CA THR A 127 -1.07 11.24 -2.83
C THR A 127 -1.97 10.02 -2.77
N LEU A 128 -1.38 8.85 -2.46
CA LEU A 128 -2.12 7.62 -2.17
C LEU A 128 -3.04 7.84 -0.97
N HIS A 129 -4.28 7.39 -1.07
CA HIS A 129 -5.28 7.53 -0.02
C HIS A 129 -5.55 6.19 0.68
N ASP A 130 -5.90 5.17 -0.08
CA ASP A 130 -6.19 3.82 0.41
C ASP A 130 -6.08 2.78 -0.68
N VAL A 131 -6.15 1.51 -0.25
CA VAL A 131 -6.31 0.37 -1.14
C VAL A 131 -7.44 -0.51 -0.61
N ASP A 132 -8.44 -0.76 -1.45
CA ASP A 132 -9.51 -1.70 -1.19
C ASP A 132 -9.22 -3.03 -1.88
N PHE A 133 -9.50 -4.12 -1.18
CA PHE A 133 -9.35 -5.46 -1.71
C PHE A 133 -10.65 -6.23 -1.67
N MET A 134 -10.82 -7.13 -2.63
CA MET A 134 -11.81 -8.20 -2.57
C MET A 134 -11.23 -9.52 -3.05
N VAL A 135 -11.69 -10.61 -2.45
CA VAL A 135 -11.27 -11.97 -2.78
C VAL A 135 -12.47 -12.91 -2.76
N ARG A 136 -12.55 -13.78 -3.76
CA ARG A 136 -13.55 -14.84 -3.79
C ARG A 136 -13.00 -16.09 -3.12
N ASP A 137 -13.75 -16.56 -2.13
CA ASP A 137 -13.54 -17.83 -1.45
C ASP A 137 -14.88 -18.37 -0.97
N SER A 138 -15.39 -19.39 -1.68
CA SER A 138 -16.71 -19.94 -1.47
C SER A 138 -16.87 -20.70 -0.14
N LYS A 139 -15.75 -21.09 0.48
CA LYS A 139 -15.72 -21.79 1.77
C LYS A 139 -15.64 -20.82 2.93
N ARG A 140 -14.88 -19.74 2.76
CA ARG A 140 -14.60 -18.76 3.82
C ARG A 140 -15.73 -17.73 3.97
N PHE A 141 -16.36 -17.31 2.87
CA PHE A 141 -17.30 -16.19 2.86
C PHE A 141 -18.74 -16.60 2.46
N THR A 142 -19.27 -17.60 3.14
CA THR A 142 -20.56 -18.23 2.80
C THR A 142 -21.76 -17.30 2.90
N ASP A 143 -21.72 -16.29 3.75
CA ASP A 143 -22.80 -15.38 4.08
C ASP A 143 -22.64 -13.95 3.51
N SER A 144 -21.61 -13.74 2.68
CA SER A 144 -21.35 -12.48 1.99
C SER A 144 -21.15 -12.67 0.48
N GLY A 145 -22.01 -13.49 -0.15
CA GLY A 145 -21.94 -13.73 -1.58
C GLY A 145 -20.67 -14.48 -2.03
N ARG A 146 -19.98 -15.14 -1.10
CA ARG A 146 -18.71 -15.85 -1.29
C ARG A 146 -17.52 -14.92 -1.57
N TRP A 147 -17.66 -13.65 -1.25
CA TRP A 147 -16.63 -12.63 -1.36
C TRP A 147 -16.26 -12.07 0.01
N GLY A 148 -14.97 -11.83 0.23
CA GLY A 148 -14.44 -11.04 1.33
C GLY A 148 -13.93 -9.70 0.84
N TRP A 149 -14.11 -8.65 1.65
CA TRP A 149 -13.65 -7.29 1.39
C TRP A 149 -12.78 -6.79 2.54
N GLY A 150 -11.80 -5.98 2.23
CA GLY A 150 -10.98 -5.26 3.19
C GLY A 150 -10.49 -3.96 2.60
N ALA A 151 -10.44 -2.92 3.42
CA ALA A 151 -9.92 -1.61 3.06
C ALA A 151 -8.75 -1.24 3.97
N PHE A 152 -7.72 -0.61 3.42
CA PHE A 152 -6.50 -0.22 4.13
C PHE A 152 -6.15 1.23 3.79
N ASN A 153 -6.25 2.10 4.80
CA ASN A 153 -5.84 3.49 4.69
C ASN A 153 -4.33 3.61 4.61
N TYR A 154 -3.87 4.58 3.86
CA TYR A 154 -2.45 4.93 3.78
C TYR A 154 -2.19 6.28 4.44
N ASP A 155 -1.19 6.35 5.27
CA ASP A 155 -0.66 7.59 5.85
C ASP A 155 0.66 7.94 5.17
N ALA A 156 0.62 8.96 4.31
CA ALA A 156 1.81 9.45 3.59
C ALA A 156 2.87 10.10 4.50
N THR A 157 2.50 10.50 5.72
CA THR A 157 3.44 11.11 6.66
C THR A 157 4.37 10.09 7.28
N THR A 158 3.84 8.89 7.53
CA THR A 158 4.55 7.78 8.17
C THR A 158 4.91 6.66 7.22
N ASP A 159 4.45 6.73 5.97
CA ASP A 159 4.58 5.67 4.95
C ASP A 159 4.04 4.33 5.46
N THR A 160 2.82 4.34 6.02
CA THR A 160 2.23 3.16 6.65
C THR A 160 0.80 2.90 6.21
N PHE A 161 0.42 1.63 6.21
CA PHE A 161 -0.97 1.18 6.04
C PHE A 161 -1.58 0.78 7.38
N THR A 162 -2.87 1.05 7.52
CA THR A 162 -3.68 0.60 8.65
C THR A 162 -5.03 0.09 8.15
N PRO A 163 -5.71 -0.84 8.83
CA PRO A 163 -7.09 -1.17 8.51
C PRO A 163 -7.96 0.09 8.51
N ALA A 164 -8.78 0.28 7.47
CA ALA A 164 -9.60 1.49 7.32
C ALA A 164 -10.67 1.60 8.41
N THR A 165 -11.19 0.46 8.86
CA THR A 165 -12.09 0.40 10.01
C THR A 165 -11.91 -0.91 10.75
N LEU A 166 -12.07 -0.87 12.05
CA LEU A 166 -12.18 -2.03 12.94
C LEU A 166 -13.61 -2.16 13.48
N ALA A 167 -14.50 -1.25 13.08
CA ALA A 167 -15.89 -1.24 13.49
C ALA A 167 -16.75 -2.15 12.60
N ASP A 168 -17.88 -2.59 13.12
CA ASP A 168 -18.81 -3.47 12.42
C ASP A 168 -19.80 -2.74 11.50
N GLN A 169 -19.67 -1.42 11.36
CA GLN A 169 -20.62 -0.63 10.57
C GLN A 169 -19.90 0.39 9.64
N PRO A 170 -19.68 0.06 8.38
CA PRO A 170 -19.88 -1.23 7.71
C PRO A 170 -18.89 -2.27 8.26
N PRO A 171 -19.28 -3.55 8.31
CA PRO A 171 -18.43 -4.58 8.89
C PRO A 171 -17.17 -4.79 8.08
N GLN A 172 -16.02 -4.65 8.70
CA GLN A 172 -14.72 -4.98 8.13
C GLN A 172 -13.95 -5.92 9.04
N GLY A 173 -14.13 -5.84 10.34
CA GLY A 173 -13.37 -6.57 11.34
C GLY A 173 -13.37 -8.09 11.11
N ASN A 174 -14.10 -8.82 11.92
CA ASN A 174 -13.97 -10.26 12.03
C ASN A 174 -14.50 -11.08 10.85
N ASP A 175 -15.31 -10.50 9.96
CA ASP A 175 -16.01 -11.26 8.92
C ASP A 175 -15.72 -10.83 7.48
N ALA A 176 -14.81 -9.87 7.29
CA ALA A 176 -14.41 -9.37 5.99
C ALA A 176 -15.56 -8.90 5.08
N LYS A 177 -16.60 -8.29 5.66
CA LYS A 177 -17.82 -7.87 4.93
C LYS A 177 -17.91 -6.38 4.62
N CYS A 178 -16.84 -5.59 4.77
CA CYS A 178 -16.90 -4.12 4.66
C CYS A 178 -17.51 -3.63 3.34
N GLY A 179 -17.32 -4.35 2.24
CA GLY A 179 -17.87 -4.01 0.93
C GLY A 179 -19.23 -4.65 0.61
N PHE A 180 -19.70 -5.60 1.41
CA PHE A 180 -20.85 -6.44 1.06
C PHE A 180 -22.12 -5.62 0.79
N ALA A 181 -22.49 -4.72 1.68
CA ALA A 181 -23.69 -3.90 1.53
C ALA A 181 -23.70 -3.10 0.22
N CYS A 182 -22.57 -2.49 -0.14
CA CYS A 182 -22.43 -1.73 -1.38
C CYS A 182 -22.45 -2.63 -2.60
N HIS A 183 -21.75 -3.76 -2.57
CA HIS A 183 -21.61 -4.66 -3.71
C HIS A 183 -22.86 -5.51 -3.97
N THR A 184 -23.77 -5.64 -3.01
CA THR A 184 -25.09 -6.29 -3.17
C THR A 184 -25.91 -5.66 -4.30
N ILE A 185 -25.73 -4.37 -4.60
CA ILE A 185 -26.40 -3.67 -5.72
C ILE A 185 -26.14 -4.38 -7.05
N VAL A 186 -24.98 -5.02 -7.20
CA VAL A 186 -24.56 -5.76 -8.41
C VAL A 186 -24.45 -7.27 -8.16
N ALA A 187 -25.23 -7.82 -7.23
CA ALA A 187 -25.20 -9.26 -6.93
C ALA A 187 -25.42 -10.15 -8.15
N LYS A 188 -26.24 -9.70 -9.13
CA LYS A 188 -26.45 -10.40 -10.41
C LYS A 188 -25.20 -10.47 -11.30
N LYS A 189 -24.17 -9.67 -11.00
CA LYS A 189 -22.86 -9.71 -11.66
C LYS A 189 -21.81 -10.28 -10.71
N ASP A 190 -22.20 -11.21 -9.88
CA ASP A 190 -21.36 -11.83 -8.86
C ASP A 190 -20.65 -10.77 -7.98
N TYR A 191 -21.38 -9.71 -7.58
CA TYR A 191 -20.90 -8.62 -6.72
C TYR A 191 -19.77 -7.75 -7.32
N VAL A 192 -19.54 -7.80 -8.64
CA VAL A 192 -18.47 -7.07 -9.31
C VAL A 192 -19.05 -5.95 -10.18
N PHE A 193 -18.69 -4.70 -9.88
CA PHE A 193 -19.16 -3.51 -10.62
C PHE A 193 -18.57 -3.41 -12.03
N THR A 194 -17.31 -3.81 -12.16
CA THR A 194 -16.53 -3.57 -13.38
C THR A 194 -16.77 -4.63 -14.43
N ALA A 195 -16.74 -4.21 -15.70
CA ALA A 195 -16.59 -5.09 -16.83
C ALA A 195 -15.14 -5.01 -17.33
N TYR A 196 -14.64 -6.09 -17.90
CA TYR A 196 -13.34 -6.11 -18.57
C TYR A 196 -13.46 -5.44 -19.93
N PRO A 197 -12.84 -4.28 -20.17
CA PRO A 197 -13.02 -3.56 -21.41
C PRO A 197 -12.31 -4.24 -22.57
N LYS A 198 -12.83 -4.04 -23.76
CA LYS A 198 -12.14 -4.45 -24.99
C LYS A 198 -10.83 -3.68 -25.13
N ARG A 199 -9.76 -4.38 -25.51
CA ARG A 199 -8.41 -3.85 -25.71
C ARG A 199 -7.88 -4.21 -27.08
#